data_96d32c7df059805328e5293f8e1f357a
#
_entry.id   96d32c7df059805328e5293f8e1f357a
#
_cell.length_a   1.000
_cell.length_b   1.000
_cell.length_c   1.000
_cell.angle_alpha   90.00
_cell.angle_beta   90.00
_cell.angle_gamma   90.00
#
_symmetry.space_group_name_H-M   'P 1'
#
loop_
_entity.id
_entity.type
_entity.pdbx_description
1 polymer ?
#
loop_
_entity_poly.entity_id
_entity_poly.type
_entity_poly.pdbx_seq_one_letter_code
_entity_poly.pdbx_strand_id
1 'polypeptide(L)'
;MLDNNFINIENQNKYQRFLYGYESLFKNLVILYKKNKLPNKILFNGSDGIGKATLVYHLSNFILSNNENDSYDIENKEISENNKSYLDLVNNTNFNFKHLKVDDYKKSISIEETREIINFFNQSSINNKPKIFFLEGAESLNINSSNSILKILEELPDNNYFFLTYLENKFLLETIKSRCFNHRIFLSSKETSLIKEKLILQYETNKIIIKDFTPGTNIKINMLFNELDISKKNFSEKILAMQNFYIEEKYSKILDLIHIYIENYFANNLEKNNFFKNFRIRKKINNIIHNIKLINNDVKSSFYEINLLLGIR
;
A
#
# COMPACT_ATOMS: atom_id res chain seq x y z
N MET A 1 1.70 -23.33 7.48
CA MET A 1 0.40 -23.23 6.74
C MET A 1 -0.28 -21.86 6.89
N LEU A 2 0.03 -21.07 7.91
CA LEU A 2 -0.53 -19.73 8.14
C LEU A 2 0.08 -18.66 7.22
N ASP A 3 1.34 -18.81 6.81
CA ASP A 3 2.04 -17.86 5.93
C ASP A 3 1.32 -17.54 4.62
N ASN A 4 0.61 -18.51 4.06
CA ASN A 4 -0.07 -18.31 2.78
C ASN A 4 -1.36 -17.47 2.90
N ASN A 5 -2.04 -17.47 4.06
CA ASN A 5 -3.30 -16.76 4.19
C ASN A 5 -3.11 -15.24 4.30
N PHE A 6 -2.20 -14.77 5.15
CA PHE A 6 -1.96 -13.33 5.31
C PHE A 6 -1.31 -12.70 4.06
N ILE A 7 -0.39 -13.41 3.42
CA ILE A 7 0.22 -12.99 2.13
C ILE A 7 -0.83 -13.00 1.02
N ASN A 8 -1.71 -14.01 0.98
CA ASN A 8 -2.84 -14.05 0.04
C ASN A 8 -3.82 -12.90 0.27
N ILE A 9 -4.09 -12.53 1.52
CA ILE A 9 -4.93 -11.41 1.91
C ILE A 9 -4.37 -10.08 1.38
N GLU A 10 -3.06 -9.83 1.48
CA GLU A 10 -2.45 -8.62 0.92
C GLU A 10 -2.54 -8.58 -0.61
N ASN A 11 -2.33 -9.71 -1.26
CA ASN A 11 -2.46 -9.81 -2.70
C ASN A 11 -3.92 -9.62 -3.15
N GLN A 12 -4.88 -10.21 -2.45
CA GLN A 12 -6.31 -10.01 -2.74
C GLN A 12 -6.73 -8.54 -2.60
N ASN A 13 -6.29 -7.85 -1.55
CA ASN A 13 -6.58 -6.42 -1.37
C ASN A 13 -5.99 -5.53 -2.47
N LYS A 14 -4.85 -5.91 -3.02
CA LYS A 14 -4.15 -5.20 -4.07
C LYS A 14 -4.87 -5.33 -5.42
N TYR A 15 -5.37 -6.52 -5.72
CA TYR A 15 -6.03 -6.87 -6.97
C TYR A 15 -7.56 -6.90 -6.85
N GLN A 16 -8.13 -6.17 -5.86
CA GLN A 16 -9.59 -6.13 -5.74
C GLN A 16 -10.24 -5.62 -7.03
N ARG A 17 -11.39 -6.21 -7.39
CA ARG A 17 -12.10 -5.92 -8.64
C ARG A 17 -12.90 -4.63 -8.61
N PHE A 18 -13.22 -4.11 -7.43
CA PHE A 18 -14.02 -2.89 -7.26
C PHE A 18 -13.15 -1.73 -6.80
N LEU A 19 -13.20 -0.61 -7.52
CA LEU A 19 -12.59 0.64 -7.06
C LEU A 19 -13.58 1.42 -6.24
N TYR A 20 -13.41 1.41 -4.94
CA TYR A 20 -14.21 2.21 -4.02
C TYR A 20 -13.61 3.61 -3.83
N GLY A 21 -14.45 4.62 -3.98
CA GLY A 21 -14.02 6.01 -3.95
C GLY A 21 -13.33 6.45 -5.25
N TYR A 22 -12.81 7.66 -5.22
CA TYR A 22 -12.06 8.26 -6.34
C TYR A 22 -12.82 8.41 -7.66
N GLU A 23 -14.17 8.48 -7.61
CA GLU A 23 -15.01 8.54 -8.82
C GLU A 23 -14.58 9.66 -9.78
N SER A 24 -14.45 10.89 -9.27
CA SER A 24 -14.09 12.04 -10.08
C SER A 24 -12.66 11.97 -10.60
N LEU A 25 -11.72 11.53 -9.76
CA LEU A 25 -10.34 11.35 -10.13
C LEU A 25 -10.19 10.30 -11.24
N PHE A 26 -10.76 9.11 -11.02
CA PHE A 26 -10.66 8.02 -11.98
C PHE A 26 -11.28 8.39 -13.34
N LYS A 27 -12.48 8.98 -13.32
CA LYS A 27 -13.12 9.48 -14.55
C LYS A 27 -12.24 10.49 -15.29
N ASN A 28 -11.60 11.41 -14.56
CA ASN A 28 -10.71 12.39 -15.18
C ASN A 28 -9.48 11.73 -15.83
N LEU A 29 -8.85 10.74 -15.16
CA LEU A 29 -7.72 9.99 -15.71
C LEU A 29 -8.13 9.24 -16.98
N VAL A 30 -9.32 8.59 -16.98
CA VAL A 30 -9.91 7.93 -18.13
C VAL A 30 -10.14 8.90 -19.29
N ILE A 31 -10.70 10.08 -19.03
CA ILE A 31 -10.93 11.12 -20.05
C ILE A 31 -9.59 11.60 -20.63
N LEU A 32 -8.58 11.82 -19.80
CA LEU A 32 -7.26 12.22 -20.26
C LEU A 32 -6.63 11.15 -21.15
N TYR A 33 -6.73 9.88 -20.76
CA TYR A 33 -6.25 8.76 -21.58
C TYR A 33 -6.93 8.71 -22.94
N LYS A 34 -8.27 8.73 -22.96
CA LYS A 34 -9.06 8.70 -24.22
C LYS A 34 -8.75 9.87 -25.15
N LYS A 35 -8.30 10.99 -24.60
CA LYS A 35 -7.86 12.18 -25.35
C LYS A 35 -6.37 12.19 -25.71
N ASN A 36 -5.63 11.13 -25.43
CA ASN A 36 -4.16 11.05 -25.56
C ASN A 36 -3.43 12.19 -24.81
N LYS A 37 -3.97 12.60 -23.64
CA LYS A 37 -3.43 13.66 -22.79
C LYS A 37 -3.10 13.19 -21.39
N LEU A 38 -3.18 11.87 -21.11
CA LEU A 38 -2.78 11.34 -19.82
C LEU A 38 -1.26 11.51 -19.68
N PRO A 39 -0.77 12.16 -18.59
CA PRO A 39 0.66 12.22 -18.35
C PRO A 39 1.25 10.81 -18.27
N ASN A 40 2.37 10.60 -18.94
CA ASN A 40 3.01 9.29 -18.95
C ASN A 40 3.82 8.97 -17.69
N LYS A 41 4.02 9.96 -16.81
CA LYS A 41 4.71 9.84 -15.51
C LYS A 41 3.82 10.43 -14.44
N ILE A 42 3.19 9.57 -13.62
CA ILE A 42 2.27 10.02 -12.57
C ILE A 42 2.77 9.53 -11.22
N LEU A 43 2.87 10.45 -10.28
CA LEU A 43 3.25 10.20 -8.90
C LEU A 43 2.03 10.39 -7.99
N PHE A 44 1.49 9.29 -7.47
CA PHE A 44 0.38 9.30 -6.55
C PHE A 44 0.87 9.35 -5.10
N ASN A 45 0.53 10.40 -4.37
CA ASN A 45 0.88 10.53 -2.96
C ASN A 45 -0.35 10.47 -2.05
N GLY A 46 -0.16 10.02 -0.83
CA GLY A 46 -1.22 9.94 0.18
C GLY A 46 -0.85 9.01 1.31
N SER A 47 -1.73 8.91 2.30
CA SER A 47 -1.53 8.09 3.50
C SER A 47 -1.42 6.60 3.16
N ASP A 48 -0.80 5.80 4.06
CA ASP A 48 -0.80 4.34 3.88
C ASP A 48 -2.21 3.76 3.96
N GLY A 49 -2.46 2.70 3.18
CA GLY A 49 -3.76 2.02 3.14
C GLY A 49 -4.93 2.84 2.56
N ILE A 50 -4.67 4.02 1.94
CA ILE A 50 -5.72 4.83 1.34
C ILE A 50 -6.19 4.31 -0.04
N GLY A 51 -5.49 3.33 -0.64
CA GLY A 51 -5.87 2.72 -1.92
C GLY A 51 -5.07 3.22 -3.14
N LYS A 52 -3.86 3.79 -2.93
CA LYS A 52 -2.99 4.23 -4.04
C LYS A 52 -2.69 3.12 -5.05
N ALA A 53 -2.24 1.97 -4.56
CA ALA A 53 -1.93 0.82 -5.42
C ALA A 53 -3.18 0.31 -6.15
N THR A 54 -4.31 0.19 -5.46
CA THR A 54 -5.59 -0.21 -6.08
C THR A 54 -5.97 0.72 -7.24
N LEU A 55 -5.85 2.03 -7.04
CA LEU A 55 -6.13 3.01 -8.11
C LEU A 55 -5.20 2.81 -9.32
N VAL A 56 -3.90 2.59 -9.08
CA VAL A 56 -2.93 2.32 -10.16
C VAL A 56 -3.27 1.03 -10.90
N TYR A 57 -3.66 -0.04 -10.19
CA TYR A 57 -4.09 -1.29 -10.84
C TYR A 57 -5.34 -1.12 -11.69
N HIS A 58 -6.35 -0.40 -11.19
CA HIS A 58 -7.56 -0.12 -11.96
C HIS A 58 -7.27 0.72 -13.20
N LEU A 59 -6.43 1.76 -13.08
CA LEU A 59 -6.01 2.56 -14.23
C LEU A 59 -5.21 1.71 -15.24
N SER A 60 -4.29 0.88 -14.76
CA SER A 60 -3.50 -0.02 -15.61
C SER A 60 -4.37 -1.05 -16.30
N ASN A 61 -5.32 -1.66 -15.59
CA ASN A 61 -6.26 -2.59 -16.19
C ASN A 61 -7.14 -1.91 -17.26
N PHE A 62 -7.67 -0.72 -16.96
CA PHE A 62 -8.43 0.07 -17.94
C PHE A 62 -7.63 0.31 -19.24
N ILE A 63 -6.35 0.70 -19.12
CA ILE A 63 -5.46 0.95 -20.24
C ILE A 63 -5.18 -0.34 -21.04
N LEU A 64 -4.88 -1.43 -20.32
CA LEU A 64 -4.47 -2.70 -20.93
C LEU A 64 -5.63 -3.53 -21.46
N SER A 65 -6.83 -3.44 -20.88
CA SER A 65 -8.01 -4.17 -21.34
C SER A 65 -8.78 -3.46 -22.44
N ASN A 66 -8.32 -2.30 -22.87
CA ASN A 66 -8.95 -1.58 -23.98
C ASN A 66 -9.01 -2.49 -25.21
N ASN A 67 -10.20 -2.63 -25.80
CA ASN A 67 -10.52 -3.55 -26.91
C ASN A 67 -10.56 -5.06 -26.53
N GLU A 68 -10.63 -5.43 -25.27
CA GLU A 68 -10.97 -6.78 -24.83
C GLU A 68 -12.49 -6.94 -24.73
N ASN A 69 -13.02 -8.16 -24.92
CA ASN A 69 -14.47 -8.43 -24.82
C ASN A 69 -15.00 -8.09 -23.42
N ASP A 70 -14.23 -8.46 -22.37
CA ASP A 70 -14.50 -8.15 -20.96
C ASP A 70 -13.66 -6.97 -20.49
N SER A 71 -13.74 -5.84 -21.22
CA SER A 71 -12.99 -4.63 -20.87
C SER A 71 -13.43 -4.05 -19.51
N TYR A 72 -12.64 -3.12 -18.97
CA TYR A 72 -12.93 -2.44 -17.72
C TYR A 72 -14.29 -1.70 -17.76
N ASP A 73 -15.15 -1.96 -16.77
CA ASP A 73 -16.41 -1.22 -16.58
C ASP A 73 -16.14 0.13 -15.90
N ILE A 74 -16.19 1.21 -16.67
CA ILE A 74 -15.92 2.58 -16.21
C ILE A 74 -17.05 3.09 -15.30
N GLU A 75 -18.30 2.69 -15.56
CA GLU A 75 -19.47 3.19 -14.82
C GLU A 75 -19.51 2.59 -13.41
N ASN A 76 -19.37 1.28 -13.31
CA ASN A 76 -19.35 0.56 -12.04
C ASN A 76 -17.96 0.55 -11.37
N LYS A 77 -16.92 0.97 -12.10
CA LYS A 77 -15.51 0.91 -11.66
C LYS A 77 -15.13 -0.51 -11.23
N GLU A 78 -15.50 -1.44 -12.08
CA GLU A 78 -15.36 -2.88 -11.84
C GLU A 78 -14.52 -3.54 -12.94
N ILE A 79 -13.74 -4.52 -12.52
CA ILE A 79 -12.99 -5.41 -13.39
C ILE A 79 -13.74 -6.74 -13.45
N SER A 80 -14.12 -7.19 -14.66
CA SER A 80 -14.76 -8.50 -14.85
C SER A 80 -13.82 -9.63 -14.42
N GLU A 81 -14.37 -10.69 -13.84
CA GLU A 81 -13.60 -11.91 -13.49
C GLU A 81 -12.94 -12.56 -14.70
N ASN A 82 -13.56 -12.43 -15.87
CA ASN A 82 -13.07 -12.99 -17.12
C ASN A 82 -12.15 -12.03 -17.89
N ASN A 83 -11.85 -10.85 -17.34
CA ASN A 83 -10.97 -9.88 -17.97
C ASN A 83 -9.55 -10.46 -18.10
N LYS A 84 -9.09 -10.67 -19.33
CA LYS A 84 -7.79 -11.29 -19.62
C LYS A 84 -6.63 -10.50 -19.03
N SER A 85 -6.60 -9.18 -19.24
CA SER A 85 -5.57 -8.33 -18.69
C SER A 85 -5.52 -8.39 -17.15
N TYR A 86 -6.66 -8.53 -16.48
CA TYR A 86 -6.73 -8.70 -15.03
C TYR A 86 -6.13 -10.04 -14.58
N LEU A 87 -6.52 -11.13 -15.22
CA LEU A 87 -5.98 -12.46 -14.92
C LEU A 87 -4.45 -12.49 -15.12
N ASP A 88 -3.98 -11.89 -16.20
CA ASP A 88 -2.54 -11.77 -16.48
C ASP A 88 -1.82 -10.89 -15.43
N LEU A 89 -2.46 -9.83 -14.91
CA LEU A 89 -1.90 -9.00 -13.83
C LEU A 89 -1.80 -9.76 -12.52
N VAL A 90 -2.86 -10.48 -12.13
CA VAL A 90 -2.90 -11.27 -10.90
C VAL A 90 -1.85 -12.38 -10.91
N ASN A 91 -1.67 -13.04 -12.06
CA ASN A 91 -0.72 -14.13 -12.26
C ASN A 91 0.72 -13.66 -12.55
N ASN A 92 0.97 -12.33 -12.62
CA ASN A 92 2.25 -11.73 -13.03
C ASN A 92 2.75 -12.22 -14.40
N THR A 93 1.84 -12.52 -15.32
CA THR A 93 2.13 -12.98 -16.68
C THR A 93 1.92 -11.90 -17.75
N ASN A 94 1.51 -10.70 -17.36
CA ASN A 94 1.27 -9.62 -18.32
C ASN A 94 2.58 -9.01 -18.83
N PHE A 95 2.86 -9.21 -20.12
CA PHE A 95 4.09 -8.72 -20.75
C PHE A 95 4.17 -7.18 -20.87
N ASN A 96 3.04 -6.50 -20.80
CA ASN A 96 2.97 -5.03 -20.88
C ASN A 96 2.85 -4.35 -19.52
N PHE A 97 2.88 -5.11 -18.43
CA PHE A 97 2.84 -4.58 -17.06
C PHE A 97 3.95 -5.16 -16.19
N LYS A 98 4.69 -4.30 -15.53
CA LYS A 98 5.66 -4.72 -14.52
C LYS A 98 5.44 -3.90 -13.25
N HIS A 99 5.40 -4.58 -12.11
CA HIS A 99 5.28 -3.98 -10.79
C HIS A 99 6.52 -4.27 -9.95
N LEU A 100 7.09 -3.21 -9.39
CA LEU A 100 8.17 -3.30 -8.40
C LEU A 100 7.72 -2.60 -7.13
N LYS A 101 7.72 -3.34 -6.01
CA LYS A 101 7.49 -2.79 -4.70
C LYS A 101 8.83 -2.60 -3.98
N VAL A 102 9.04 -1.38 -3.48
CA VAL A 102 10.17 -1.05 -2.61
C VAL A 102 9.60 -0.80 -1.21
N ASP A 103 10.16 -1.44 -0.22
CA ASP A 103 9.76 -1.31 1.18
C ASP A 103 10.97 -0.99 2.07
N ASP A 104 10.72 -0.85 3.39
CA ASP A 104 11.77 -0.51 4.35
C ASP A 104 12.89 -1.57 4.44
N TYR A 105 12.67 -2.78 3.94
CA TYR A 105 13.66 -3.87 3.87
C TYR A 105 14.43 -3.82 2.56
N LYS A 106 13.73 -3.57 1.45
CA LYS A 106 14.32 -3.39 0.13
C LYS A 106 14.54 -1.91 -0.15
N LYS A 107 15.56 -1.32 0.48
CA LYS A 107 15.88 0.12 0.36
C LYS A 107 16.56 0.53 -0.94
N SER A 108 16.84 -0.42 -1.83
CA SER A 108 17.55 -0.14 -3.07
C SER A 108 16.99 -0.95 -4.22
N ILE A 109 16.99 -0.32 -5.39
CA ILE A 109 16.85 -1.02 -6.66
C ILE A 109 18.27 -1.36 -7.10
N SER A 110 18.53 -2.63 -7.39
CA SER A 110 19.82 -3.08 -7.86
C SER A 110 20.11 -2.54 -9.28
N ILE A 111 21.37 -2.61 -9.70
CA ILE A 111 21.75 -2.24 -11.07
C ILE A 111 21.04 -3.16 -12.07
N GLU A 112 20.93 -4.44 -11.73
CA GLU A 112 20.26 -5.46 -12.53
C GLU A 112 18.77 -5.12 -12.71
N GLU A 113 18.07 -4.78 -11.63
CA GLU A 113 16.66 -4.37 -11.67
C GLU A 113 16.47 -3.08 -12.49
N THR A 114 17.39 -2.14 -12.38
CA THR A 114 17.37 -0.92 -13.21
C THR A 114 17.51 -1.25 -14.69
N ARG A 115 18.44 -2.16 -15.04
CA ARG A 115 18.61 -2.65 -16.42
C ARG A 115 17.36 -3.37 -16.90
N GLU A 116 16.72 -4.18 -16.06
CA GLU A 116 15.46 -4.86 -16.39
C GLU A 116 14.34 -3.88 -16.67
N ILE A 117 14.24 -2.77 -15.93
CA ILE A 117 13.24 -1.73 -16.17
C ILE A 117 13.48 -1.08 -17.53
N ILE A 118 14.74 -0.73 -17.85
CA ILE A 118 15.12 -0.16 -19.14
C ILE A 118 14.81 -1.15 -20.27
N ASN A 119 15.23 -2.40 -20.13
CA ASN A 119 14.96 -3.44 -21.11
C ASN A 119 13.47 -3.67 -21.30
N PHE A 120 12.67 -3.62 -20.23
CA PHE A 120 11.20 -3.73 -20.30
C PHE A 120 10.62 -2.66 -21.24
N PHE A 121 11.04 -1.42 -21.16
CA PHE A 121 10.53 -0.36 -22.03
C PHE A 121 11.11 -0.44 -23.47
N ASN A 122 12.33 -0.91 -23.66
CA ASN A 122 12.99 -1.02 -24.96
C ASN A 122 12.51 -2.23 -25.81
N GLN A 123 11.91 -3.24 -25.16
CA GLN A 123 11.31 -4.36 -25.92
C GLN A 123 10.05 -3.92 -26.65
N SER A 124 9.75 -4.51 -27.78
CA SER A 124 8.50 -4.27 -28.48
C SER A 124 7.29 -4.66 -27.60
N SER A 125 6.25 -3.84 -27.64
CA SER A 125 4.99 -4.19 -26.95
C SER A 125 4.28 -5.34 -27.65
N ILE A 126 3.62 -6.19 -26.90
CA ILE A 126 2.74 -7.21 -27.47
C ILE A 126 1.38 -6.57 -27.79
N ASN A 127 0.87 -6.83 -28.97
CA ASN A 127 -0.45 -6.35 -29.44
C ASN A 127 -0.57 -4.81 -29.50
N ASN A 128 0.52 -4.08 -29.70
CA ASN A 128 0.54 -2.61 -29.77
C ASN A 128 -0.05 -1.92 -28.52
N LYS A 129 -0.21 -2.63 -27.41
CA LYS A 129 -0.64 -2.04 -26.14
C LYS A 129 0.51 -1.28 -25.49
N PRO A 130 0.23 -0.19 -24.76
CA PRO A 130 1.27 0.53 -24.02
C PRO A 130 1.90 -0.33 -22.94
N LYS A 131 3.15 -0.06 -22.60
CA LYS A 131 3.79 -0.65 -21.44
C LYS A 131 3.59 0.22 -20.23
N ILE A 132 3.34 -0.42 -19.10
CA ILE A 132 3.12 0.23 -17.82
C ILE A 132 4.10 -0.33 -16.81
N PHE A 133 4.91 0.53 -16.21
CA PHE A 133 5.72 0.19 -15.06
C PHE A 133 5.14 0.85 -13.82
N PHE A 134 4.91 0.07 -12.77
CA PHE A 134 4.43 0.55 -11.49
C PHE A 134 5.50 0.39 -10.41
N LEU A 135 5.96 1.51 -9.85
CA LEU A 135 6.86 1.57 -8.70
C LEU A 135 6.09 1.92 -7.44
N GLU A 136 5.92 0.95 -6.56
CA GLU A 136 5.25 1.15 -5.27
C GLU A 136 6.26 1.41 -4.16
N GLY A 137 6.09 2.50 -3.38
CA GLY A 137 6.95 2.82 -2.24
C GLY A 137 8.20 3.61 -2.62
N ALA A 138 8.07 4.59 -3.51
CA ALA A 138 9.21 5.38 -4.00
C ALA A 138 9.97 6.12 -2.87
N GLU A 139 9.35 6.37 -1.71
CA GLU A 139 9.98 6.95 -0.52
C GLU A 139 11.06 6.07 0.10
N SER A 140 11.06 4.77 -0.19
CA SER A 140 12.04 3.82 0.35
C SER A 140 13.31 3.71 -0.51
N LEU A 141 13.36 4.41 -1.64
CA LEU A 141 14.54 4.43 -2.52
C LEU A 141 15.71 5.15 -1.84
N ASN A 142 16.89 4.54 -1.92
CA ASN A 142 18.13 5.25 -1.59
C ASN A 142 18.54 6.23 -2.72
N ILE A 143 19.55 7.04 -2.49
CA ILE A 143 20.00 8.06 -3.43
C ILE A 143 20.41 7.45 -4.78
N ASN A 144 21.15 6.32 -4.78
CA ASN A 144 21.63 5.69 -6.00
C ASN A 144 20.47 5.14 -6.84
N SER A 145 19.50 4.47 -6.19
CA SER A 145 18.31 3.96 -6.84
C SER A 145 17.44 5.10 -7.39
N SER A 146 17.31 6.18 -6.62
CA SER A 146 16.60 7.38 -7.07
C SER A 146 17.23 7.96 -8.34
N ASN A 147 18.57 8.07 -8.39
CA ASN A 147 19.28 8.55 -9.58
C ASN A 147 19.08 7.63 -10.80
N SER A 148 18.99 6.31 -10.57
CA SER A 148 18.72 5.36 -11.65
C SER A 148 17.30 5.53 -12.19
N ILE A 149 16.32 5.74 -11.32
CA ILE A 149 14.92 6.01 -11.71
C ILE A 149 14.80 7.35 -12.47
N LEU A 150 15.57 8.39 -12.09
CA LEU A 150 15.58 9.66 -12.82
C LEU A 150 15.94 9.47 -14.29
N LYS A 151 16.96 8.66 -14.61
CA LYS A 151 17.33 8.37 -16.00
C LYS A 151 16.19 7.70 -16.76
N ILE A 152 15.53 6.72 -16.14
CA ILE A 152 14.38 6.04 -16.75
C ILE A 152 13.21 7.03 -16.99
N LEU A 153 12.95 7.92 -16.03
CA LEU A 153 11.91 8.93 -16.18
C LEU A 153 12.23 9.94 -17.30
N GLU A 154 13.51 10.27 -17.54
CA GLU A 154 13.91 11.17 -18.62
C GLU A 154 13.77 10.52 -19.99
N GLU A 155 14.13 9.24 -20.12
CA GLU A 155 14.20 8.48 -21.38
C GLU A 155 12.94 7.65 -21.67
N LEU A 156 11.83 7.85 -20.91
CA LEU A 156 10.62 7.04 -21.08
C LEU A 156 10.05 7.22 -22.50
N PRO A 157 9.93 6.14 -23.30
CA PRO A 157 9.39 6.22 -24.66
C PRO A 157 7.92 6.65 -24.66
N ASP A 158 7.48 7.33 -25.70
CA ASP A 158 6.08 7.71 -25.88
C ASP A 158 5.16 6.51 -25.85
N ASN A 159 3.91 6.74 -25.45
CA ASN A 159 2.89 5.70 -25.25
C ASN A 159 3.19 4.65 -24.19
N ASN A 160 4.20 4.87 -23.33
CA ASN A 160 4.45 4.06 -22.15
C ASN A 160 4.19 4.87 -20.90
N TYR A 161 3.83 4.19 -19.81
CA TYR A 161 3.46 4.84 -18.56
C TYR A 161 4.36 4.37 -17.42
N PHE A 162 4.78 5.33 -16.60
CA PHE A 162 5.51 5.08 -15.37
C PHE A 162 4.69 5.65 -14.20
N PHE A 163 4.06 4.77 -13.43
CA PHE A 163 3.29 5.14 -12.26
C PHE A 163 4.10 4.91 -10.99
N LEU A 164 4.08 5.87 -10.09
CA LEU A 164 4.76 5.80 -8.82
C LEU A 164 3.78 6.05 -7.69
N THR A 165 4.01 5.43 -6.54
CA THR A 165 3.34 5.81 -5.30
C THR A 165 4.36 6.14 -4.23
N TYR A 166 4.01 7.08 -3.32
CA TYR A 166 4.78 7.34 -2.12
C TYR A 166 3.88 7.79 -0.96
N LEU A 167 4.41 7.70 0.27
CA LEU A 167 3.73 8.15 1.48
C LEU A 167 3.96 9.67 1.68
N GLU A 168 2.88 10.44 1.84
CA GLU A 168 2.95 11.91 1.94
C GLU A 168 3.73 12.42 3.16
N ASN A 169 3.86 11.60 4.21
CA ASN A 169 4.61 11.92 5.43
C ASN A 169 6.08 11.46 5.37
N LYS A 170 6.53 10.93 4.24
CA LYS A 170 7.92 10.52 4.00
C LYS A 170 8.62 11.44 3.03
N PHE A 171 9.94 11.42 3.08
CA PHE A 171 10.76 12.19 2.15
C PHE A 171 10.86 11.49 0.80
N LEU A 172 10.71 12.25 -0.27
CA LEU A 172 11.02 11.84 -1.63
C LEU A 172 11.83 12.96 -2.29
N LEU A 173 12.84 12.61 -3.09
CA LEU A 173 13.67 13.59 -3.78
C LEU A 173 12.83 14.51 -4.68
N GLU A 174 13.05 15.81 -4.57
CA GLU A 174 12.36 16.83 -5.38
C GLU A 174 12.62 16.64 -6.88
N THR A 175 13.77 16.09 -7.25
CA THR A 175 14.11 15.76 -8.63
C THR A 175 13.19 14.69 -9.25
N ILE A 176 12.68 13.74 -8.47
CA ILE A 176 11.65 12.78 -8.91
C ILE A 176 10.30 13.49 -9.01
N LYS A 177 9.92 14.27 -7.99
CA LYS A 177 8.64 14.99 -7.97
C LYS A 177 8.50 15.96 -9.15
N SER A 178 9.58 16.65 -9.52
CA SER A 178 9.57 17.63 -10.62
C SER A 178 9.43 17.00 -12.01
N ARG A 179 9.74 15.70 -12.16
CA ARG A 179 9.61 14.96 -13.43
C ARG A 179 8.31 14.18 -13.58
N CYS A 180 7.47 14.18 -12.55
CA CYS A 180 6.21 13.47 -12.54
C CYS A 180 5.04 14.43 -12.36
N PHE A 181 3.91 14.11 -12.98
CA PHE A 181 2.65 14.73 -12.61
C PHE A 181 2.24 14.25 -11.22
N ASN A 182 2.36 15.15 -10.23
CA ASN A 182 2.10 14.80 -8.84
C ASN A 182 0.62 14.93 -8.52
N HIS A 183 0.00 13.85 -8.05
CA HIS A 183 -1.41 13.81 -7.68
C HIS A 183 -1.59 13.33 -6.24
N ARG A 184 -2.16 14.22 -5.39
CA ARG A 184 -2.49 13.86 -4.01
C ARG A 184 -3.80 13.08 -3.95
N ILE A 185 -3.77 11.92 -3.33
CA ILE A 185 -4.93 11.07 -3.09
C ILE A 185 -5.41 11.26 -1.65
N PHE A 186 -6.65 11.59 -1.49
CA PHE A 186 -7.30 11.73 -0.19
C PHE A 186 -8.75 11.25 -0.25
N LEU A 187 -9.30 10.90 0.89
CA LEU A 187 -10.70 10.54 1.10
C LEU A 187 -11.26 11.41 2.22
N SER A 188 -12.46 11.91 2.06
CA SER A 188 -13.18 12.54 3.15
C SER A 188 -13.52 11.53 4.24
N SER A 189 -13.80 11.98 5.46
CA SER A 189 -14.20 11.09 6.56
C SER A 189 -15.43 10.26 6.22
N LYS A 190 -16.40 10.84 5.47
CA LYS A 190 -17.61 10.14 5.02
C LYS A 190 -17.27 9.02 4.03
N GLU A 191 -16.46 9.31 3.01
CA GLU A 191 -16.00 8.29 2.05
C GLU A 191 -15.21 7.18 2.73
N THR A 192 -14.30 7.55 3.64
CA THR A 192 -13.51 6.60 4.42
C THR A 192 -14.41 5.62 5.19
N SER A 193 -15.44 6.10 5.87
CA SER A 193 -16.38 5.24 6.62
C SER A 193 -17.17 4.31 5.70
N LEU A 194 -17.72 4.84 4.60
CA LEU A 194 -18.46 4.03 3.62
C LEU A 194 -17.59 2.95 2.97
N ILE A 195 -16.34 3.27 2.65
CA ILE A 195 -15.42 2.29 2.05
C ILE A 195 -15.06 1.20 3.07
N LYS A 196 -14.83 1.55 4.34
CA LYS A 196 -14.58 0.55 5.40
C LYS A 196 -15.74 -0.44 5.52
N GLU A 197 -16.97 0.06 5.55
CA GLU A 197 -18.17 -0.80 5.61
C GLU A 197 -18.25 -1.75 4.41
N LYS A 198 -18.02 -1.24 3.19
CA LYS A 198 -18.02 -2.07 1.98
C LYS A 198 -16.93 -3.14 2.01
N LEU A 199 -15.72 -2.80 2.44
CA LEU A 199 -14.61 -3.76 2.55
C LEU A 199 -14.89 -4.83 3.62
N ILE A 200 -15.45 -4.46 4.76
CA ILE A 200 -15.85 -5.40 5.82
C ILE A 200 -16.87 -6.40 5.28
N LEU A 201 -17.85 -5.96 4.50
CA LEU A 201 -18.85 -6.84 3.89
C LEU A 201 -18.21 -7.73 2.81
N GLN A 202 -17.37 -7.18 1.95
CA GLN A 202 -16.71 -7.90 0.86
C GLN A 202 -15.78 -9.01 1.38
N TYR A 203 -15.05 -8.77 2.47
CA TYR A 203 -14.09 -9.72 3.03
C TYR A 203 -14.65 -10.51 4.23
N GLU A 204 -15.94 -10.38 4.50
CA GLU A 204 -16.65 -11.12 5.58
C GLU A 204 -15.92 -11.05 6.94
N THR A 205 -15.28 -9.89 7.22
CA THR A 205 -14.53 -9.71 8.46
C THR A 205 -15.42 -9.20 9.60
N ASN A 206 -14.90 -9.24 10.83
CA ASN A 206 -15.56 -8.62 11.96
C ASN A 206 -15.81 -7.13 11.73
N LYS A 207 -16.96 -6.62 12.19
CA LYS A 207 -17.38 -5.22 11.99
C LYS A 207 -16.69 -4.26 12.96
N ILE A 208 -15.35 -4.23 12.95
CA ILE A 208 -14.58 -3.30 13.75
C ILE A 208 -14.15 -2.13 12.87
N ILE A 209 -14.73 -0.95 13.12
CA ILE A 209 -14.38 0.30 12.44
C ILE A 209 -13.55 1.16 13.39
N ILE A 210 -12.28 1.33 13.10
CA ILE A 210 -11.39 2.21 13.84
C ILE A 210 -11.38 3.55 13.12
N LYS A 211 -11.85 4.60 13.81
CA LYS A 211 -12.17 5.92 13.22
C LYS A 211 -11.01 6.50 12.41
N ASP A 212 -9.81 6.50 12.98
CA ASP A 212 -8.65 7.20 12.43
C ASP A 212 -7.83 6.36 11.45
N PHE A 213 -8.23 5.10 11.21
CA PHE A 213 -7.56 4.25 10.23
C PHE A 213 -8.03 4.55 8.80
N THR A 214 -7.12 4.42 7.85
CA THR A 214 -7.47 4.35 6.43
C THR A 214 -8.24 3.05 6.14
N PRO A 215 -9.00 2.98 5.03
CA PRO A 215 -9.75 1.76 4.71
C PRO A 215 -8.88 0.51 4.62
N GLY A 216 -7.72 0.60 3.97
CA GLY A 216 -6.80 -0.54 3.83
C GLY A 216 -6.17 -0.96 5.16
N THR A 217 -5.79 -0.02 6.03
CA THR A 217 -5.28 -0.34 7.36
C THR A 217 -6.37 -0.98 8.23
N ASN A 218 -7.61 -0.46 8.16
CA ASN A 218 -8.72 -1.01 8.92
C ASN A 218 -9.03 -2.46 8.52
N ILE A 219 -9.05 -2.77 7.24
CA ILE A 219 -9.33 -4.13 6.78
C ILE A 219 -8.21 -5.11 7.16
N LYS A 220 -6.94 -4.71 7.03
CA LYS A 220 -5.79 -5.54 7.46
C LYS A 220 -5.85 -5.91 8.94
N ILE A 221 -6.19 -4.95 9.80
CA ILE A 221 -6.37 -5.20 11.24
C ILE A 221 -7.54 -6.15 11.50
N ASN A 222 -8.68 -5.96 10.83
CA ASN A 222 -9.83 -6.85 11.00
C ASN A 222 -9.51 -8.29 10.57
N MET A 223 -8.81 -8.45 9.45
CA MET A 223 -8.37 -9.76 8.98
C MET A 223 -7.42 -10.43 9.97
N LEU A 224 -6.45 -9.69 10.50
CA LEU A 224 -5.55 -10.20 11.53
C LEU A 224 -6.31 -10.58 12.81
N PHE A 225 -7.29 -9.79 13.22
CA PHE A 225 -8.10 -10.12 14.39
C PHE A 225 -9.00 -11.34 14.18
N ASN A 226 -9.48 -11.56 12.96
CA ASN A 226 -10.20 -12.78 12.60
C ASN A 226 -9.28 -14.01 12.66
N GLU A 227 -8.11 -13.92 12.03
CA GLU A 227 -7.11 -14.99 12.00
C GLU A 227 -6.70 -15.44 13.41
N LEU A 228 -6.48 -14.48 14.29
CA LEU A 228 -6.06 -14.73 15.68
C LEU A 228 -7.25 -15.00 16.63
N ASP A 229 -8.48 -14.94 16.16
CA ASP A 229 -9.71 -15.04 16.99
C ASP A 229 -9.71 -14.10 18.21
N ILE A 230 -9.25 -12.88 18.00
CA ILE A 230 -9.09 -11.87 19.06
C ILE A 230 -10.03 -10.66 18.94
N SER A 231 -10.99 -10.72 18.04
CA SER A 231 -11.85 -9.57 17.71
C SER A 231 -12.60 -9.01 18.93
N LYS A 232 -13.03 -9.85 19.85
CA LYS A 232 -13.76 -9.49 21.07
C LYS A 232 -12.87 -9.21 22.27
N LYS A 233 -11.56 -9.45 22.18
CA LYS A 233 -10.61 -9.25 23.27
C LYS A 233 -10.35 -7.76 23.52
N ASN A 234 -9.86 -7.45 24.72
CA ASN A 234 -9.47 -6.10 25.11
C ASN A 234 -8.17 -5.66 24.41
N PHE A 235 -7.76 -4.40 24.59
CA PHE A 235 -6.57 -3.84 23.96
C PHE A 235 -5.29 -4.62 24.31
N SER A 236 -5.09 -4.95 25.60
CA SER A 236 -3.90 -5.64 26.08
C SER A 236 -3.79 -7.04 25.49
N GLU A 237 -4.87 -7.80 25.51
CA GLU A 237 -4.92 -9.15 24.93
C GLU A 237 -4.68 -9.15 23.41
N LYS A 238 -5.18 -8.13 22.70
CA LYS A 238 -4.92 -7.97 21.27
C LYS A 238 -3.44 -7.71 21.00
N ILE A 239 -2.82 -6.80 21.76
CA ILE A 239 -1.39 -6.50 21.62
C ILE A 239 -0.55 -7.75 21.88
N LEU A 240 -0.81 -8.48 22.97
CA LEU A 240 -0.07 -9.72 23.30
C LEU A 240 -0.20 -10.78 22.20
N ALA A 241 -1.42 -10.99 21.68
CA ALA A 241 -1.63 -11.95 20.61
C ALA A 241 -0.90 -11.56 19.32
N MET A 242 -0.94 -10.28 18.92
CA MET A 242 -0.21 -9.78 17.76
C MET A 242 1.31 -9.90 17.92
N GLN A 243 1.84 -9.64 19.14
CA GLN A 243 3.26 -9.79 19.44
C GLN A 243 3.70 -11.25 19.36
N ASN A 244 2.92 -12.18 19.93
CA ASN A 244 3.21 -13.61 19.87
C ASN A 244 3.22 -14.10 18.41
N PHE A 245 2.23 -13.69 17.63
CA PHE A 245 2.16 -14.01 16.21
C PHE A 245 3.37 -13.46 15.44
N TYR A 246 3.82 -12.23 15.74
CA TYR A 246 5.05 -11.70 15.15
C TYR A 246 6.30 -12.49 15.53
N ILE A 247 6.41 -12.97 16.78
CA ILE A 247 7.57 -13.76 17.23
C ILE A 247 7.63 -15.10 16.49
N GLU A 248 6.48 -15.72 16.25
CA GLU A 248 6.36 -17.02 15.57
C GLU A 248 6.65 -16.88 14.08
N GLU A 249 5.97 -15.97 13.40
CA GLU A 249 6.00 -15.84 11.93
C GLU A 249 7.07 -14.87 11.42
N LYS A 250 7.60 -13.98 12.27
CA LYS A 250 8.59 -12.91 11.93
C LYS A 250 8.17 -12.04 10.74
N TYR A 251 6.88 -11.93 10.50
CA TYR A 251 6.35 -11.16 9.39
C TYR A 251 6.32 -9.66 9.72
N SER A 252 7.22 -8.91 9.12
CA SER A 252 7.50 -7.51 9.44
C SER A 252 6.29 -6.58 9.44
N LYS A 253 5.32 -6.84 8.56
CA LYS A 253 4.10 -6.02 8.47
C LYS A 253 3.20 -6.14 9.70
N ILE A 254 3.28 -7.25 10.45
CA ILE A 254 2.58 -7.37 11.74
C ILE A 254 3.13 -6.34 12.73
N LEU A 255 4.44 -6.10 12.72
CA LEU A 255 5.05 -5.07 13.57
C LEU A 255 4.54 -3.67 13.21
N ASP A 256 4.32 -3.39 11.92
CA ASP A 256 3.69 -2.13 11.47
C ASP A 256 2.25 -2.00 11.98
N LEU A 257 1.48 -3.08 11.91
CA LEU A 257 0.10 -3.09 12.43
C LEU A 257 0.05 -2.94 13.95
N ILE A 258 0.96 -3.59 14.70
CA ILE A 258 1.12 -3.39 16.15
C ILE A 258 1.41 -1.92 16.43
N HIS A 259 2.37 -1.33 15.72
CA HIS A 259 2.73 0.07 15.88
C HIS A 259 1.54 1.00 15.66
N ILE A 260 0.86 0.87 14.52
CA ILE A 260 -0.30 1.70 14.15
C ILE A 260 -1.43 1.52 15.18
N TYR A 261 -1.65 0.30 15.68
CA TYR A 261 -2.70 0.02 16.66
C TYR A 261 -2.40 0.67 18.01
N ILE A 262 -1.14 0.64 18.46
CA ILE A 262 -0.67 1.33 19.68
C ILE A 262 -0.79 2.86 19.52
N GLU A 263 -0.37 3.40 18.37
CA GLU A 263 -0.46 4.83 18.09
C GLU A 263 -1.92 5.32 18.13
N ASN A 264 -2.85 4.55 17.57
CA ASN A 264 -4.27 4.86 17.61
C ASN A 264 -4.84 4.80 19.03
N TYR A 265 -4.39 3.85 19.85
CA TYR A 265 -4.78 3.79 21.27
C TYR A 265 -4.39 5.07 22.02
N PHE A 266 -3.17 5.55 21.83
CA PHE A 266 -2.74 6.81 22.45
C PHE A 266 -3.51 8.02 21.90
N ALA A 267 -3.79 8.06 20.61
CA ALA A 267 -4.53 9.17 20.00
C ALA A 267 -5.95 9.32 20.59
N ASN A 268 -6.61 8.19 20.87
CA ASN A 268 -7.98 8.17 21.37
C ASN A 268 -8.11 8.23 22.90
N ASN A 269 -7.05 7.95 23.65
CA ASN A 269 -7.07 7.93 25.12
C ASN A 269 -6.21 9.04 25.75
N LEU A 270 -6.01 10.16 25.02
CA LEU A 270 -5.31 11.33 25.55
C LEU A 270 -6.20 12.09 26.56
N GLU A 271 -6.12 11.71 27.83
CA GLU A 271 -6.56 12.60 28.90
C GLU A 271 -5.63 13.83 28.96
N LYS A 272 -6.24 15.03 28.97
CA LYS A 272 -5.48 16.31 29.00
C LYS A 272 -4.44 16.39 30.12
N ASN A 273 -4.67 15.73 31.25
CA ASN A 273 -3.83 15.77 32.44
C ASN A 273 -2.56 14.90 32.33
N ASN A 274 -2.45 14.00 31.33
CA ASN A 274 -1.33 13.06 31.16
C ASN A 274 -0.57 13.23 29.85
N PHE A 275 -0.76 14.34 29.13
CA PHE A 275 -0.22 14.55 27.79
C PHE A 275 1.32 14.33 27.72
N PHE A 276 2.10 14.96 28.61
CA PHE A 276 3.57 14.82 28.61
C PHE A 276 4.04 13.41 28.94
N LYS A 277 3.34 12.70 29.83
CA LYS A 277 3.66 11.32 30.17
C LYS A 277 3.39 10.42 28.97
N ASN A 278 2.23 10.53 28.37
CA ASN A 278 1.84 9.75 27.20
C ASN A 278 2.76 10.03 25.99
N PHE A 279 3.16 11.29 25.78
CA PHE A 279 4.13 11.66 24.74
C PHE A 279 5.49 10.98 24.94
N ARG A 280 6.02 10.96 26.18
CA ARG A 280 7.29 10.29 26.50
C ARG A 280 7.21 8.78 26.28
N ILE A 281 6.11 8.14 26.71
CA ILE A 281 5.89 6.70 26.53
C ILE A 281 5.83 6.38 25.04
N ARG A 282 5.03 7.10 24.29
CA ARG A 282 4.88 6.97 22.83
C ARG A 282 6.24 7.08 22.11
N LYS A 283 7.03 8.10 22.45
CA LYS A 283 8.37 8.28 21.87
C LYS A 283 9.29 7.10 22.16
N LYS A 284 9.26 6.55 23.39
CA LYS A 284 10.05 5.36 23.75
C LYS A 284 9.60 4.13 22.93
N ILE A 285 8.30 3.87 22.86
CA ILE A 285 7.75 2.74 22.09
C ILE A 285 8.16 2.85 20.61
N ASN A 286 8.08 4.05 20.02
CA ASN A 286 8.48 4.27 18.64
C ASN A 286 9.98 3.95 18.42
N ASN A 287 10.84 4.34 19.37
CA ASN A 287 12.26 3.99 19.30
C ASN A 287 12.49 2.49 19.41
N ILE A 288 11.77 1.79 20.31
CA ILE A 288 11.90 0.33 20.48
C ILE A 288 11.47 -0.38 19.18
N ILE A 289 10.32 -0.02 18.62
CA ILE A 289 9.82 -0.61 17.35
C ILE A 289 10.79 -0.32 16.20
N HIS A 290 11.34 0.89 16.15
CA HIS A 290 12.36 1.23 15.15
C HIS A 290 13.62 0.37 15.29
N ASN A 291 14.08 0.13 16.50
CA ASN A 291 15.25 -0.71 16.77
C ASN A 291 14.99 -2.19 16.43
N ILE A 292 13.78 -2.71 16.68
CA ILE A 292 13.40 -4.06 16.22
C ILE A 292 13.55 -4.15 14.70
N LYS A 293 13.09 -3.14 13.97
CA LYS A 293 13.15 -3.10 12.49
C LYS A 293 14.57 -3.01 11.93
N LEU A 294 15.46 -2.27 12.58
CA LEU A 294 16.78 -1.95 12.02
C LEU A 294 17.89 -2.90 12.48
N ILE A 295 17.87 -3.30 13.74
CA ILE A 295 19.05 -3.87 14.42
C ILE A 295 18.82 -5.35 14.78
N ASN A 296 17.62 -5.87 14.49
CA ASN A 296 17.23 -7.25 14.85
C ASN A 296 17.49 -7.53 16.36
N ASN A 297 17.24 -6.53 17.22
CA ASN A 297 17.36 -6.65 18.67
C ASN A 297 16.54 -7.84 19.18
N ASP A 298 16.84 -8.33 20.38
CA ASP A 298 16.01 -9.32 21.04
C ASP A 298 14.56 -8.85 21.10
N VAL A 299 13.76 -9.40 20.18
CA VAL A 299 12.37 -9.05 19.99
C VAL A 299 11.54 -9.29 21.25
N LYS A 300 11.81 -10.37 21.97
CA LYS A 300 11.07 -10.72 23.20
C LYS A 300 11.30 -9.69 24.29
N SER A 301 12.55 -9.31 24.55
CA SER A 301 12.89 -8.27 25.52
C SER A 301 12.30 -6.91 25.11
N SER A 302 12.35 -6.58 23.83
CA SER A 302 11.77 -5.33 23.30
C SER A 302 10.25 -5.29 23.48
N PHE A 303 9.53 -6.38 23.23
CA PHE A 303 8.09 -6.44 23.48
C PHE A 303 7.76 -6.42 24.98
N TYR A 304 8.57 -7.05 25.81
CA TYR A 304 8.40 -6.95 27.26
C TYR A 304 8.51 -5.49 27.75
N GLU A 305 9.49 -4.72 27.24
CA GLU A 305 9.62 -3.29 27.56
C GLU A 305 8.41 -2.49 27.06
N ILE A 306 7.91 -2.75 25.85
CA ILE A 306 6.68 -2.12 25.34
C ILE A 306 5.49 -2.42 26.28
N ASN A 307 5.32 -3.67 26.69
CA ASN A 307 4.23 -4.08 27.58
C ASN A 307 4.29 -3.39 28.93
N LEU A 308 5.48 -3.27 29.54
CA LEU A 308 5.67 -2.49 30.76
C LEU A 308 5.27 -1.01 30.57
N LEU A 309 5.66 -0.38 29.46
CA LEU A 309 5.30 1.00 29.13
C LEU A 309 3.80 1.19 28.93
N LEU A 310 3.10 0.19 28.40
CA LEU A 310 1.65 0.18 28.20
C LEU A 310 0.88 -0.23 29.49
N GLY A 311 1.56 -0.68 30.55
CA GLY A 311 0.93 -1.20 31.76
C GLY A 311 0.27 -2.57 31.58
N ILE A 312 0.70 -3.32 30.57
CA ILE A 312 0.26 -4.69 30.28
C ILE A 312 1.09 -5.65 31.14
N ARG A 313 0.41 -6.49 31.93
CA ARG A 313 1.05 -7.48 32.81
C ARG A 313 0.97 -8.88 32.20
#